data_03a29a816fe26b0e4407f89b14ce2dfd
#
_entry.id   03a29a816fe26b0e4407f89b14ce2dfd
#
_cell.length_a   1.000
_cell.length_b   1.000
_cell.length_c   1.000
_cell.angle_alpha   90.00
_cell.angle_beta   90.00
_cell.angle_gamma   90.00
#
_symmetry.space_group_name_H-M   'P 1'
#
loop_
_entity.id
_entity.type
_entity.pdbx_description
1 polymer ?
#
loop_
_entity_poly.entity_id
_entity_poly.type
_entity_poly.pdbx_seq_one_letter_code
_entity_poly.pdbx_strand_id
1 'polypeptide(L)'
;MACTMRAPVATNPLKGEFIEDSSTLDLSESGVRLRLRGEVVPGQLVEVYLTKRPEPCRVVWTKPGGETQELIAGLEFLCPLPDPRHRSNPPFSKFEPIN
;
A
#
# COMPACT_ATOMS: atom_id res chain seq x y z
N MET A 1 -1.38 -14.03 2.34
CA MET A 1 -0.86 -14.68 1.12
C MET A 1 0.52 -14.15 0.84
N ALA A 2 1.47 -15.03 0.71
CA ALA A 2 2.83 -14.66 0.33
C ALA A 2 2.87 -14.49 -1.18
N CYS A 3 3.35 -13.33 -1.63
CA CYS A 3 3.35 -13.02 -3.04
C CYS A 3 4.48 -12.03 -3.30
N THR A 4 5.46 -12.45 -4.10
CA THR A 4 6.58 -11.57 -4.42
C THR A 4 6.37 -10.98 -5.79
N MET A 5 6.18 -9.66 -5.84
CA MET A 5 6.07 -8.96 -7.11
C MET A 5 6.60 -7.55 -6.93
N ARG A 6 7.05 -7.00 -8.03
CA ARG A 6 7.56 -5.64 -8.02
C ARG A 6 6.42 -4.66 -7.76
N ALA A 7 6.65 -3.73 -6.84
CA ALA A 7 5.61 -2.77 -6.46
C ALA A 7 6.24 -1.42 -6.15
N PRO A 8 6.44 -0.58 -7.16
CA PRO A 8 7.00 0.75 -6.92
C PRO A 8 6.15 1.55 -5.93
N VAL A 9 6.81 2.42 -5.19
CA VAL A 9 6.17 3.22 -4.16
C VAL A 9 6.39 4.69 -4.48
N ALA A 10 5.30 5.44 -4.61
CA ALA A 10 5.37 6.88 -4.79
C ALA A 10 5.40 7.52 -3.41
N THR A 11 6.53 8.11 -3.06
CA THR A 11 6.70 8.76 -1.77
C THR A 11 6.24 10.20 -1.80
N ASN A 12 6.32 10.82 -2.98
CA ASN A 12 5.80 12.16 -3.18
C ASN A 12 5.36 12.28 -4.64
N PRO A 13 4.13 11.82 -4.95
CA PRO A 13 3.68 11.79 -6.33
C PRO A 13 3.62 13.16 -6.98
N LEU A 14 3.38 14.22 -6.20
CA LEU A 14 3.32 15.57 -6.77
C LEU A 14 4.68 16.03 -7.28
N LYS A 15 5.77 15.50 -6.71
CA LYS A 15 7.11 15.81 -7.15
C LYS A 15 7.72 14.70 -8.01
N GLY A 16 6.96 13.65 -8.28
CA GLY A 16 7.47 12.53 -9.04
C GLY A 16 8.51 11.69 -8.32
N GLU A 17 8.48 11.66 -7.01
CA GLU A 17 9.45 10.90 -6.22
C GLU A 17 8.93 9.49 -6.00
N PHE A 18 9.70 8.52 -6.44
CA PHE A 18 9.34 7.11 -6.38
C PHE A 18 10.49 6.30 -5.83
N ILE A 19 10.14 5.21 -5.13
CA ILE A 19 11.08 4.13 -4.83
C ILE A 19 10.73 3.01 -5.79
N GLU A 20 11.60 2.75 -6.76
CA GLU A 20 11.32 1.74 -7.76
C GLU A 20 11.81 0.36 -7.37
N ASP A 21 12.84 0.28 -6.52
CA ASP A 21 13.35 -1.00 -6.06
C ASP A 21 12.57 -1.43 -4.83
N SER A 22 11.37 -1.93 -5.08
CA SER A 22 10.44 -2.33 -4.04
C SER A 22 9.67 -3.55 -4.51
N SER A 23 9.51 -4.52 -3.62
CA SER A 23 8.75 -5.73 -3.94
C SER A 23 7.92 -6.14 -2.74
N THR A 24 6.84 -6.84 -3.02
CA THR A 24 5.95 -7.33 -1.96
C THR A 24 6.56 -8.55 -1.30
N LEU A 25 6.36 -8.65 0.01
CA LEU A 25 6.66 -9.86 0.77
C LEU A 25 5.38 -10.64 1.01
N ASP A 26 4.31 -9.94 1.36
CA ASP A 26 3.00 -10.55 1.44
C ASP A 26 1.94 -9.47 1.30
N LEU A 27 0.72 -9.90 1.07
CA LEU A 27 -0.39 -9.03 0.77
C LEU A 27 -1.64 -9.58 1.45
N SER A 28 -2.42 -8.69 2.05
CA SER A 28 -3.68 -9.05 2.68
C SER A 28 -4.73 -8.01 2.27
N GLU A 29 -5.96 -8.21 2.75
CA GLU A 29 -7.02 -7.25 2.47
C GLU A 29 -6.78 -5.89 3.09
N SER A 30 -6.06 -5.86 4.20
CA SER A 30 -5.88 -4.61 4.95
C SER A 30 -4.56 -3.93 4.67
N GLY A 31 -3.61 -4.60 4.06
CA GLY A 31 -2.32 -3.98 3.84
C GLY A 31 -1.34 -4.86 3.11
N VAL A 32 -0.12 -4.38 3.06
CA VAL A 32 0.95 -5.04 2.32
C VAL A 32 2.25 -4.88 3.09
N ARG A 33 3.10 -5.88 3.00
CA ARG A 33 4.45 -5.82 3.54
C ARG A 33 5.41 -5.75 2.36
N LEU A 34 6.30 -4.78 2.40
CA LEU A 34 7.23 -4.51 1.30
C LEU A 34 8.67 -4.60 1.76
N ARG A 35 9.53 -5.04 0.86
CA ARG A 35 10.97 -4.85 0.96
C ARG A 35 11.35 -3.80 -0.05
N LEU A 36 12.03 -2.75 0.40
CA LEU A 36 12.35 -1.64 -0.50
C LEU A 36 13.73 -1.07 -0.20
N ARG A 37 14.32 -0.46 -1.20
CA ARG A 37 15.56 0.28 -1.08
C ARG A 37 15.25 1.75 -1.13
N GLY A 38 15.19 2.36 0.04
CA GLY A 38 14.83 3.74 0.18
C GLY A 38 14.38 3.98 1.59
N GLU A 39 13.86 5.17 1.85
CA GLU A 39 13.44 5.52 3.19
C GLU A 39 11.97 5.90 3.22
N VAL A 40 11.27 5.25 4.14
CA VAL A 40 9.93 5.67 4.55
C VAL A 40 9.90 5.59 6.07
N VAL A 41 8.99 6.33 6.68
CA VAL A 41 8.89 6.34 8.15
C VAL A 41 7.46 6.06 8.56
N PRO A 42 7.26 5.49 9.75
CA PRO A 42 5.90 5.25 10.23
C PRO A 42 5.07 6.53 10.24
N GLY A 43 3.83 6.42 9.78
CA GLY A 43 2.93 7.56 9.66
C GLY A 43 2.94 8.21 8.30
N GLN A 44 3.92 7.94 7.47
CA GLN A 44 4.03 8.54 6.15
C GLN A 44 2.96 7.99 5.22
N LEU A 45 2.37 8.88 4.42
CA LEU A 45 1.41 8.48 3.40
C LEU A 45 2.13 8.29 2.08
N VAL A 46 1.89 7.14 1.45
CA VAL A 46 2.54 6.79 0.18
C VAL A 46 1.51 6.14 -0.73
N GLU A 47 1.86 6.00 -1.99
CA GLU A 47 1.05 5.24 -2.94
C GLU A 47 1.85 4.07 -3.44
N VAL A 48 1.26 2.88 -3.37
CA VAL A 48 1.91 1.64 -3.78
C VAL A 48 1.28 1.16 -5.08
N TYR A 49 2.11 0.88 -6.05
CA TYR A 49 1.65 0.41 -7.35
C TYR A 49 1.68 -1.11 -7.40
N LEU A 50 0.62 -1.72 -6.89
CA LEU A 50 0.45 -3.17 -6.98
C LEU A 50 -0.05 -3.56 -8.36
N THR A 51 -0.77 -2.66 -8.98
CA THR A 51 -1.25 -2.78 -10.35
C THR A 51 -0.97 -1.45 -11.03
N LYS A 52 -1.68 -1.17 -12.10
CA LYS A 52 -1.56 0.13 -12.77
C LYS A 52 -2.13 1.27 -11.95
N ARG A 53 -2.98 0.94 -10.97
CA ARG A 53 -3.58 1.95 -10.10
C ARG A 53 -2.78 2.08 -8.83
N PRO A 54 -2.49 3.31 -8.41
CA PRO A 54 -1.85 3.51 -7.11
C PRO A 54 -2.83 3.22 -5.97
N GLU A 55 -2.35 2.54 -4.96
CA GLU A 55 -3.13 2.27 -3.75
C GLU A 55 -2.60 3.15 -2.64
N PRO A 56 -3.42 4.08 -2.12
CA PRO A 56 -2.96 4.93 -1.03
C PRO A 56 -2.80 4.10 0.24
N CYS A 57 -1.66 4.29 0.87
CA CYS A 57 -1.28 3.51 2.05
C CYS A 57 -0.66 4.41 3.09
N ARG A 58 -0.67 3.95 4.34
CA ARG A 58 0.08 4.56 5.41
C ARG A 58 1.09 3.56 5.93
N VAL A 59 2.32 4.03 6.10
CA VAL A 59 3.37 3.20 6.69
C VAL A 59 3.08 3.03 8.17
N VAL A 60 2.96 1.79 8.63
CA VAL A 60 2.63 1.47 10.01
C VAL A 60 3.90 1.24 10.82
N TRP A 61 4.83 0.48 10.24
CA TRP A 61 6.09 0.18 10.91
C TRP A 61 7.16 -0.07 9.87
N THR A 62 8.39 0.09 10.28
CA THR A 62 9.55 -0.21 9.45
C THR A 62 10.59 -0.93 10.28
N LYS A 63 11.43 -1.72 9.62
CA LYS A 63 12.59 -2.33 10.26
C LYS A 63 13.66 -2.53 9.20
N PRO A 64 14.94 -2.67 9.63
CA PRO A 64 16.01 -2.91 8.67
C PRO A 64 15.78 -4.21 7.92
N GLY A 65 16.14 -4.21 6.63
CA GLY A 65 16.17 -5.42 5.84
C GLY A 65 17.48 -6.16 6.05
N GLY A 66 17.73 -7.14 5.20
CA GLY A 66 18.93 -7.93 5.32
C GLY A 66 20.17 -7.29 4.73
N GLU A 67 20.00 -6.23 3.95
CA GLU A 67 21.11 -5.59 3.27
C GLU A 67 21.16 -4.10 3.59
N THR A 68 22.32 -3.50 3.24
CA THR A 68 22.51 -2.06 3.44
C THR A 68 21.44 -1.28 2.66
N GLN A 69 20.84 -0.30 3.32
CA GLN A 69 19.82 0.57 2.75
C GLN A 69 18.53 -0.15 2.39
N GLU A 70 18.42 -1.41 2.79
CA GLU A 70 17.19 -2.16 2.59
C GLU A 70 16.29 -2.02 3.80
N LEU A 71 15.01 -1.84 3.56
CA LEU A 71 14.02 -1.62 4.59
C LEU A 71 12.84 -2.55 4.35
N ILE A 72 12.28 -3.06 5.43
CA ILE A 72 11.02 -3.79 5.37
C ILE A 72 9.98 -2.92 6.03
N ALA A 73 8.86 -2.71 5.36
CA ALA A 73 7.81 -1.84 5.84
C ALA A 73 6.47 -2.56 5.81
N GLY A 74 5.69 -2.35 6.86
CA GLY A 74 4.30 -2.78 6.88
C GLY A 74 3.43 -1.57 6.63
N LEU A 75 2.53 -1.70 5.65
CA LEU A 75 1.66 -0.61 5.24
C LEU A 75 0.22 -1.05 5.32
N GLU A 76 -0.65 -0.13 5.74
CA GLU A 76 -2.09 -0.37 5.71
C GLU A 76 -2.71 0.38 4.56
N PHE A 77 -3.67 -0.23 3.90
CA PHE A 77 -4.43 0.44 2.85
C PHE A 77 -5.37 1.45 3.49
N LEU A 78 -5.39 2.67 2.94
CA LEU A 78 -6.32 3.69 3.40
C LEU A 78 -7.70 3.46 2.80
N CYS A 79 -7.74 2.85 1.61
CA CYS A 79 -8.98 2.46 0.96
C CYS A 79 -8.90 0.96 0.75
N PRO A 80 -9.33 0.14 1.74
CA PRO A 80 -9.23 -1.30 1.60
C PRO A 80 -9.91 -1.78 0.32
N LEU A 81 -9.34 -2.83 -0.27
CA LEU A 81 -9.93 -3.40 -1.47
C LEU A 81 -11.34 -3.89 -1.16
N PRO A 82 -12.31 -3.60 -2.02
CA PRO A 82 -13.68 -4.03 -1.73
C PRO A 82 -13.79 -5.54 -1.77
N ASP A 83 -14.50 -6.08 -0.78
CA ASP A 83 -14.89 -7.48 -0.79
C ASP A 83 -16.01 -7.62 -1.83
N PRO A 84 -15.88 -8.55 -2.79
CA PRO A 84 -16.95 -8.73 -3.77
C PRO A 84 -18.33 -8.95 -3.16
N ARG A 85 -18.38 -9.52 -1.97
CA ARG A 85 -19.65 -9.76 -1.29
C ARG A 85 -20.29 -8.50 -0.75
N HIS A 86 -19.53 -7.43 -0.58
CA HIS A 86 -20.05 -6.16 -0.08
C HIS A 86 -20.30 -5.15 -1.20
N ARG A 87 -20.01 -5.54 -2.40
CA ARG A 87 -20.07 -4.62 -3.52
C ARG A 87 -21.49 -4.15 -3.83
N SER A 88 -22.48 -4.92 -3.46
CA SER A 88 -23.87 -4.62 -3.75
C SER A 88 -24.44 -3.53 -2.84
N ASN A 89 -23.74 -3.13 -1.83
CA ASN A 89 -24.23 -2.10 -0.91
C ASN A 89 -23.75 -0.75 -1.38
N PRO A 90 -24.63 0.05 -1.69
CA PRO A 90 -24.11 1.37 -2.09
C PRO A 90 -24.50 2.47 -1.18
N PRO A 91 -24.73 1.62 -1.06
CA PRO A 91 -24.81 2.42 -0.79
C PRO A 91 -24.83 3.31 -0.61
N PHE A 92 -25.20 2.86 -0.55
CA PHE A 92 -25.21 3.45 -0.55
C PHE A 92 -25.54 4.16 -0.46
N SER A 93 -25.92 3.86 -0.24
CA SER A 93 -26.34 4.17 -0.27
C SER A 93 -26.44 4.84 0.09
N LYS A 94 -26.80 4.56 0.27
CA LYS A 94 -26.99 4.73 0.36
C LYS A 94 -26.82 5.50 0.67
N PHE A 95 -27.41 5.32 0.92
CA PHE A 95 -27.25 5.54 0.97
C PHE A 95 -27.25 6.24 1.16
N GLU A 96 -27.81 6.20 1.34
CA GLU A 96 -27.97 6.43 1.20
C GLU A 96 -27.92 7.20 1.36
N PRO A 97 -28.44 7.26 1.62
CA PRO A 97 -28.52 7.66 1.52
C PRO A 97 -28.40 8.16 1.65
N ILE A 98 -28.98 8.07 1.96
CA ILE A 98 -28.89 8.01 1.81
C ILE A 98 -28.65 8.41 1.91
N ASN A 99 -29.25 8.31 2.14
CA ASN A 99 -29.04 8.20 1.95
C ASN A 99 -28.78 8.33 1.85
#